data_6c93052a5de4aa42dda8c199abb297f5
#
_entry.id   6c93052a5de4aa42dda8c199abb297f5
#
_cell.length_a   1.000
_cell.length_b   1.000
_cell.length_c   1.000
_cell.angle_alpha   90.00
_cell.angle_beta   90.00
_cell.angle_gamma   90.00
#
_symmetry.space_group_name_H-M   'P 1'
#
loop_
_entity.id
_entity.type
_entity.pdbx_description
1 polymer ?
#
loop_
_entity_poly.entity_id
_entity_poly.type
_entity_poly.pdbx_seq_one_letter_code
_entity_poly.pdbx_strand_id
1 'polypeptide(L)'
;YYSLHLDNICRNIKNRHDYEYDLNAILSDLIYARFLNPTSKLRSFKYCHSLLEQPAYHLHDIYRALTVLAEESDYIQAELYRNSNYIHKRNTRVLYYDCTNYYFEIEQERGDAKYGKNKENRPNPIVGMGLFMDADGFPLSFDLFPGNQNEQLTLKGHEHKVINDFQCSQFVYCSDSGLGSKKNRLLNTTGGRAYVITKKDVRETALSTSQYRKIGSNKFIDLNDLDEEDPEVFNSIYYKEVPYDSNELSETLIVTYSPKYRKYQASIRQNQIQRAQKMITDSGKPKKNRKNPNDPARFLKKQSFTDNGELAEDEIWRIDQEVIEKEAMYDGFYAVVTNLDDDVQDIIAINKRRWQIEECFRILKSDFDARPVYLRDDDRIKAHFLICFMALLFFRILENKLEYKYTADKIVDTMK
;
A
#
# COMPACT_ATOMS: atom_id res chain seq x y z
N TYR A 1 -12.50 -18.55 12.16
CA TYR A 1 -11.40 -19.44 12.50
C TYR A 1 -11.63 -20.82 11.90
N TYR A 2 -12.62 -21.56 12.36
CA TYR A 2 -12.93 -22.92 11.90
C TYR A 2 -13.38 -23.00 10.43
N SER A 3 -14.04 -21.97 9.90
CA SER A 3 -14.39 -21.88 8.47
C SER A 3 -13.17 -21.80 7.54
N LEU A 4 -12.03 -21.40 8.08
CA LEU A 4 -10.72 -21.40 7.37
C LEU A 4 -9.88 -22.64 7.74
N HIS A 5 -10.43 -23.60 8.46
CA HIS A 5 -9.79 -24.84 8.88
C HIS A 5 -8.44 -24.66 9.59
N LEU A 6 -8.29 -23.61 10.40
CA LEU A 6 -7.06 -23.34 11.13
C LEU A 6 -6.75 -24.41 12.18
N ASP A 7 -7.75 -25.04 12.74
CA ASP A 7 -7.62 -26.22 13.61
C ASP A 7 -6.93 -27.40 12.89
N ASN A 8 -7.28 -27.65 11.63
CA ASN A 8 -6.63 -28.68 10.80
C ASN A 8 -5.20 -28.29 10.45
N ILE A 9 -4.95 -27.01 10.13
CA ILE A 9 -3.61 -26.48 9.88
C ILE A 9 -2.72 -26.71 11.12
N CYS A 10 -3.20 -26.34 12.32
CA CYS A 10 -2.49 -26.55 13.57
C CYS A 10 -2.22 -28.06 13.85
N ARG A 11 -3.18 -28.93 13.55
CA ARG A 11 -2.99 -30.39 13.67
C ARG A 11 -1.92 -30.90 12.71
N ASN A 12 -1.91 -30.43 11.47
CA ASN A 12 -0.88 -30.80 10.50
C ASN A 12 0.52 -30.30 10.90
N ILE A 13 0.63 -29.12 11.49
CA ILE A 13 1.86 -28.57 12.04
C ILE A 13 2.36 -29.44 13.20
N LYS A 14 1.46 -29.84 14.12
CA LYS A 14 1.81 -30.72 15.24
C LYS A 14 2.42 -32.06 14.81
N ASN A 15 1.99 -32.59 13.67
CA ASN A 15 2.56 -33.84 13.14
C ASN A 15 3.99 -33.69 12.63
N ARG A 16 4.48 -32.46 12.43
CA ARG A 16 5.84 -32.15 11.93
C ARG A 16 6.76 -31.59 13.00
N HIS A 17 6.22 -31.20 14.15
CA HIS A 17 6.95 -30.56 15.24
C HIS A 17 6.70 -31.28 16.57
N ASP A 18 7.73 -31.36 17.39
CA ASP A 18 7.64 -31.94 18.74
C ASP A 18 7.45 -30.82 19.77
N TYR A 19 6.19 -30.64 20.24
CA TYR A 19 5.81 -29.75 21.33
C TYR A 19 4.56 -30.26 22.05
N GLU A 20 4.43 -29.91 23.35
CA GLU A 20 3.33 -30.38 24.20
C GLU A 20 2.16 -29.39 24.32
N TYR A 21 2.38 -28.10 24.09
CA TYR A 21 1.37 -27.07 24.21
C TYR A 21 0.30 -27.15 23.11
N ASP A 22 -0.88 -26.59 23.38
CA ASP A 22 -1.96 -26.49 22.40
C ASP A 22 -1.73 -25.27 21.45
N LEU A 23 -1.12 -25.52 20.29
CA LEU A 23 -0.87 -24.50 19.27
C LEU A 23 -2.19 -23.89 18.75
N ASN A 24 -3.27 -24.69 18.65
CA ASN A 24 -4.54 -24.22 18.15
C ASN A 24 -5.18 -23.20 19.12
N ALA A 25 -5.17 -23.48 20.42
CA ALA A 25 -5.66 -22.55 21.43
C ALA A 25 -4.81 -21.25 21.43
N ILE A 26 -3.48 -21.37 21.42
CA ILE A 26 -2.58 -20.20 21.38
C ILE A 26 -2.83 -19.34 20.12
N LEU A 27 -2.96 -19.96 18.95
CA LEU A 27 -3.14 -19.25 17.70
C LEU A 27 -4.49 -18.54 17.64
N SER A 28 -5.59 -19.23 18.04
CA SER A 28 -6.93 -18.63 18.08
C SER A 28 -6.96 -17.42 19.01
N ASP A 29 -6.43 -17.55 20.21
CA ASP A 29 -6.38 -16.48 21.19
C ASP A 29 -5.56 -15.27 20.70
N LEU A 30 -4.42 -15.52 20.08
CA LEU A 30 -3.59 -14.44 19.53
C LEU A 30 -4.24 -13.71 18.35
N ILE A 31 -5.02 -14.41 17.52
CA ILE A 31 -5.80 -13.79 16.43
C ILE A 31 -6.95 -12.96 17.01
N TYR A 32 -7.74 -13.53 17.93
CA TYR A 32 -8.85 -12.81 18.56
C TYR A 32 -8.38 -11.61 19.37
N ALA A 33 -7.31 -11.77 20.15
CA ALA A 33 -6.72 -10.64 20.88
C ALA A 33 -6.20 -9.56 19.92
N ARG A 34 -5.64 -9.92 18.77
CA ARG A 34 -5.19 -8.94 17.76
C ARG A 34 -6.35 -8.18 17.14
N PHE A 35 -7.47 -8.83 16.97
CA PHE A 35 -8.67 -8.24 16.39
C PHE A 35 -9.44 -7.37 17.42
N LEU A 36 -9.64 -7.86 18.64
CA LEU A 36 -10.52 -7.23 19.63
C LEU A 36 -9.79 -6.24 20.54
N ASN A 37 -8.54 -6.54 20.91
CA ASN A 37 -7.73 -5.75 21.84
C ASN A 37 -6.25 -5.82 21.47
N PRO A 38 -5.84 -5.15 20.37
CA PRO A 38 -4.49 -5.22 19.84
C PRO A 38 -3.46 -4.67 20.83
N THR A 39 -2.55 -5.51 21.28
CA THR A 39 -1.50 -5.16 22.27
C THR A 39 -0.25 -6.06 22.11
N SER A 40 0.72 -5.93 23.05
CA SER A 40 1.87 -6.83 23.15
C SER A 40 1.45 -8.26 23.54
N LYS A 41 2.27 -9.27 23.21
CA LYS A 41 1.96 -10.69 23.52
C LYS A 41 1.65 -10.95 25.00
N LEU A 42 2.38 -10.29 25.90
CA LEU A 42 2.12 -10.36 27.35
C LEU A 42 0.73 -9.81 27.71
N ARG A 43 0.35 -8.67 27.14
CA ARG A 43 -0.97 -8.06 27.42
C ARG A 43 -2.08 -8.86 26.74
N SER A 44 -1.85 -9.38 25.52
CA SER A 44 -2.79 -10.28 24.85
C SER A 44 -3.05 -11.52 25.70
N PHE A 45 -2.03 -12.16 26.26
CA PHE A 45 -2.18 -13.29 27.17
C PHE A 45 -3.06 -12.95 28.38
N LYS A 46 -2.83 -11.79 29.01
CA LYS A 46 -3.69 -11.32 30.12
C LYS A 46 -5.11 -11.06 29.69
N TYR A 47 -5.32 -10.50 28.51
CA TYR A 47 -6.64 -10.25 27.95
C TYR A 47 -7.41 -11.56 27.68
N CYS A 48 -6.75 -12.59 27.17
CA CYS A 48 -7.37 -13.89 26.90
C CYS A 48 -7.95 -14.56 28.17
N HIS A 49 -7.41 -14.26 29.36
CA HIS A 49 -7.99 -14.71 30.64
C HIS A 49 -9.35 -14.05 30.96
N SER A 50 -9.75 -13.00 30.25
CA SER A 50 -11.08 -12.40 30.37
C SER A 50 -12.10 -12.94 29.35
N LEU A 51 -11.66 -13.79 28.42
CA LEU A 51 -12.54 -14.44 27.47
C LEU A 51 -13.28 -15.62 28.11
N LEU A 52 -14.32 -16.10 27.43
CA LEU A 52 -15.14 -17.23 27.92
C LEU A 52 -14.31 -18.49 28.13
N GLU A 53 -13.45 -18.80 27.17
CA GLU A 53 -12.51 -19.92 27.27
C GLU A 53 -11.17 -19.37 27.71
N GLN A 54 -10.77 -19.69 28.93
CA GLN A 54 -9.50 -19.22 29.48
C GLN A 54 -8.33 -20.03 28.94
N PRO A 55 -7.14 -19.41 28.73
CA PRO A 55 -5.95 -20.10 28.30
C PRO A 55 -5.55 -21.26 29.22
N ALA A 56 -5.43 -22.46 28.66
CA ALA A 56 -4.90 -23.65 29.35
C ALA A 56 -3.40 -23.83 29.13
N TYR A 57 -2.70 -22.81 28.64
CA TYR A 57 -1.27 -22.77 28.34
C TYR A 57 -0.60 -21.62 29.11
N HIS A 58 0.74 -21.63 29.18
CA HIS A 58 1.49 -20.60 29.87
C HIS A 58 2.05 -19.53 28.91
N LEU A 59 2.42 -18.37 29.46
CA LEU A 59 2.98 -17.28 28.66
C LEU A 59 4.23 -17.70 27.84
N HIS A 60 5.09 -18.57 28.40
CA HIS A 60 6.29 -19.04 27.70
C HIS A 60 5.94 -19.92 26.48
N ASP A 61 4.80 -20.62 26.50
CA ASP A 61 4.35 -21.42 25.38
C ASP A 61 3.97 -20.55 24.17
N ILE A 62 3.44 -19.34 24.42
CA ILE A 62 3.24 -18.35 23.34
C ILE A 62 4.54 -18.08 22.60
N TYR A 63 5.64 -17.79 23.31
CA TYR A 63 6.91 -17.47 22.67
C TYR A 63 7.55 -18.66 21.95
N ARG A 64 7.31 -19.89 22.40
CA ARG A 64 7.68 -21.12 21.69
C ARG A 64 6.82 -21.31 20.45
N ALA A 65 5.52 -21.12 20.57
CA ALA A 65 4.58 -21.20 19.45
C ALA A 65 4.91 -20.18 18.34
N LEU A 66 5.37 -18.96 18.69
CA LEU A 66 5.79 -17.98 17.69
C LEU A 66 6.93 -18.50 16.81
N THR A 67 7.88 -19.26 17.35
CA THR A 67 8.97 -19.85 16.55
C THR A 67 8.42 -20.86 15.54
N VAL A 68 7.58 -21.79 15.99
CA VAL A 68 6.91 -22.77 15.10
C VAL A 68 6.05 -22.09 14.03
N LEU A 69 5.30 -21.06 14.41
CA LEU A 69 4.47 -20.29 13.46
C LEU A 69 5.31 -19.55 12.42
N ALA A 70 6.51 -19.10 12.76
CA ALA A 70 7.42 -18.45 11.82
C ALA A 70 7.97 -19.45 10.79
N GLU A 71 8.40 -20.63 11.24
CA GLU A 71 8.89 -21.72 10.39
C GLU A 71 7.81 -22.18 9.40
N GLU A 72 6.56 -22.28 9.85
CA GLU A 72 5.41 -22.74 9.07
C GLU A 72 4.66 -21.61 8.35
N SER A 73 5.17 -20.39 8.37
CA SER A 73 4.48 -19.19 7.87
C SER A 73 4.02 -19.33 6.43
N ASP A 74 4.84 -19.87 5.55
CA ASP A 74 4.54 -19.98 4.12
C ASP A 74 3.48 -21.06 3.87
N TYR A 75 3.59 -22.19 4.58
CA TYR A 75 2.56 -23.23 4.58
C TYR A 75 1.21 -22.70 5.09
N ILE A 76 1.20 -21.98 6.21
CA ILE A 76 -0.03 -21.41 6.77
C ILE A 76 -0.69 -20.43 5.78
N GLN A 77 0.07 -19.54 5.15
CA GLN A 77 -0.45 -18.60 4.17
C GLN A 77 -1.07 -19.33 2.97
N ALA A 78 -0.40 -20.36 2.43
CA ALA A 78 -0.88 -21.15 1.29
C ALA A 78 -2.18 -21.90 1.64
N GLU A 79 -2.25 -22.54 2.82
CA GLU A 79 -3.46 -23.23 3.27
C GLU A 79 -4.62 -22.25 3.51
N LEU A 80 -4.36 -21.08 4.11
CA LEU A 80 -5.38 -20.05 4.29
C LEU A 80 -5.95 -19.57 2.95
N TYR A 81 -5.10 -19.39 1.94
CA TYR A 81 -5.58 -19.08 0.60
C TYR A 81 -6.48 -20.19 0.04
N ARG A 82 -6.04 -21.46 0.10
CA ARG A 82 -6.84 -22.60 -0.37
C ARG A 82 -8.18 -22.69 0.35
N ASN A 83 -8.16 -22.58 1.68
CA ASN A 83 -9.36 -22.69 2.51
C ASN A 83 -10.30 -21.50 2.34
N SER A 84 -9.77 -20.30 2.11
CA SER A 84 -10.61 -19.11 1.86
C SER A 84 -11.46 -19.23 0.59
N ASN A 85 -11.06 -20.04 -0.40
CA ASN A 85 -11.85 -20.31 -1.59
C ASN A 85 -13.18 -21.04 -1.31
N TYR A 86 -13.29 -21.76 -0.19
CA TYR A 86 -14.57 -22.38 0.23
C TYR A 86 -15.54 -21.34 0.82
N ILE A 87 -15.02 -20.21 1.32
CA ILE A 87 -15.83 -19.14 1.89
C ILE A 87 -16.22 -18.12 0.81
N HIS A 88 -15.25 -17.75 -0.02
CA HIS A 88 -15.36 -16.81 -1.11
C HIS A 88 -14.40 -17.22 -2.22
N LYS A 89 -14.92 -17.42 -3.45
CA LYS A 89 -14.07 -17.76 -4.59
C LYS A 89 -13.09 -16.61 -4.86
N ARG A 90 -11.81 -16.85 -4.60
CA ARG A 90 -10.75 -15.84 -4.73
C ARG A 90 -10.53 -15.46 -6.20
N ASN A 91 -10.43 -14.18 -6.46
CA ASN A 91 -10.19 -13.63 -7.80
C ASN A 91 -8.73 -13.22 -7.96
N THR A 92 -7.92 -14.13 -8.46
CA THR A 92 -6.48 -13.91 -8.68
C THR A 92 -6.14 -13.42 -10.10
N ARG A 93 -7.14 -13.00 -10.90
CA ARG A 93 -6.87 -12.39 -12.21
C ARG A 93 -6.00 -11.16 -12.13
N VAL A 94 -6.18 -10.35 -11.06
CA VAL A 94 -5.33 -9.20 -10.77
C VAL A 94 -4.74 -9.38 -9.38
N LEU A 95 -3.44 -9.21 -9.27
CA LEU A 95 -2.73 -9.19 -7.99
C LEU A 95 -2.12 -7.80 -7.77
N TYR A 96 -2.58 -7.15 -6.70
CA TYR A 96 -2.02 -5.89 -6.24
C TYR A 96 -0.84 -6.16 -5.34
N TYR A 97 0.25 -5.46 -5.57
CA TYR A 97 1.43 -5.55 -4.73
C TYR A 97 1.89 -4.16 -4.29
N ASP A 98 2.12 -4.01 -3.01
CA ASP A 98 2.73 -2.81 -2.45
C ASP A 98 3.57 -3.17 -1.22
N CYS A 99 4.46 -2.25 -0.84
CA CYS A 99 5.34 -2.40 0.31
C CYS A 99 5.06 -1.30 1.33
N THR A 100 5.24 -1.65 2.59
CA THR A 100 5.25 -0.69 3.69
C THR A 100 6.34 -1.03 4.69
N ASN A 101 6.49 -0.25 5.74
CA ASN A 101 7.41 -0.56 6.83
C ASN A 101 6.77 -0.31 8.20
N TYR A 102 7.34 -1.00 9.20
CA TYR A 102 6.92 -0.94 10.60
C TYR A 102 8.14 -0.64 11.46
N TYR A 103 8.00 0.29 12.40
CA TYR A 103 9.10 0.72 13.25
C TYR A 103 9.17 -0.07 14.56
N PHE A 104 10.36 -0.07 15.13
CA PHE A 104 10.66 -0.59 16.44
C PHE A 104 11.02 0.56 17.39
N GLU A 105 10.63 0.46 18.64
CA GLU A 105 11.09 1.40 19.68
C GLU A 105 12.42 0.92 20.28
N ILE A 106 13.45 0.80 19.45
CA ILE A 106 14.81 0.44 19.79
C ILE A 106 15.78 1.46 19.19
N GLU A 107 16.96 1.62 19.82
CA GLU A 107 18.01 2.53 19.34
C GLU A 107 19.07 1.83 18.47
N GLN A 108 19.19 0.51 18.56
CA GLN A 108 20.19 -0.24 17.82
C GLN A 108 19.55 -1.20 16.82
N GLU A 109 20.20 -1.35 15.67
CA GLU A 109 19.80 -2.34 14.68
C GLU A 109 19.98 -3.75 15.21
N ARG A 110 19.02 -4.64 14.85
CA ARG A 110 19.09 -6.06 15.16
C ARG A 110 18.36 -6.87 14.09
N GLY A 111 18.97 -7.94 13.60
CA GLY A 111 18.37 -8.79 12.57
C GLY A 111 17.88 -7.98 11.38
N ASP A 112 16.62 -8.14 11.01
CA ASP A 112 15.96 -7.42 9.93
C ASP A 112 15.51 -5.99 10.33
N ALA A 113 15.51 -5.65 11.63
CA ALA A 113 15.27 -4.29 12.08
C ALA A 113 16.49 -3.41 11.78
N LYS A 114 16.42 -2.67 10.66
CA LYS A 114 17.49 -1.82 10.12
C LYS A 114 17.05 -0.37 9.97
N TYR A 115 18.01 0.55 10.06
CA TYR A 115 17.75 1.93 9.67
C TYR A 115 17.51 2.02 8.17
N GLY A 116 16.42 2.65 7.78
CA GLY A 116 16.02 2.78 6.38
C GLY A 116 15.11 3.98 6.16
N LYS A 117 14.54 4.05 4.96
CA LYS A 117 13.56 5.09 4.62
C LYS A 117 12.23 4.83 5.32
N ASN A 118 12.11 5.34 6.56
CA ASN A 118 10.87 5.22 7.32
C ASN A 118 9.76 6.06 6.68
N LYS A 119 8.64 5.42 6.30
CA LYS A 119 7.48 6.09 5.68
C LYS A 119 6.74 7.04 6.65
N GLU A 120 7.06 6.97 7.97
CA GLU A 120 6.50 7.83 9.00
C GLU A 120 7.48 8.91 9.50
N ASN A 121 8.65 9.02 8.85
CA ASN A 121 9.70 9.98 9.19
C ASN A 121 10.22 9.85 10.65
N ARG A 122 10.13 8.65 11.25
CA ARG A 122 10.69 8.34 12.56
C ARG A 122 12.16 7.93 12.45
N PRO A 123 13.00 8.25 13.42
CA PRO A 123 14.44 7.90 13.40
C PRO A 123 14.72 6.45 13.86
N ASN A 124 13.72 5.62 13.99
CA ASN A 124 13.83 4.26 14.53
C ASN A 124 14.17 3.24 13.44
N PRO A 125 14.83 2.12 13.81
CA PRO A 125 14.92 0.96 12.91
C PRO A 125 13.55 0.46 12.48
N ILE A 126 13.49 -0.07 11.26
CA ILE A 126 12.26 -0.55 10.62
C ILE A 126 12.46 -1.95 10.04
N VAL A 127 11.38 -2.67 9.85
CA VAL A 127 11.29 -3.85 8.98
C VAL A 127 10.34 -3.52 7.83
N GLY A 128 10.69 -3.95 6.63
CA GLY A 128 9.82 -3.83 5.46
C GLY A 128 8.85 -5.00 5.34
N MET A 129 7.67 -4.76 4.80
CA MET A 129 6.68 -5.77 4.46
C MET A 129 6.19 -5.54 3.04
N GLY A 130 6.28 -6.58 2.20
CA GLY A 130 5.55 -6.68 0.94
C GLY A 130 4.26 -7.44 1.15
N LEU A 131 3.18 -7.00 0.52
CA LEU A 131 1.86 -7.63 0.58
C LEU A 131 1.33 -7.84 -0.82
N PHE A 132 0.88 -9.07 -1.12
CA PHE A 132 0.00 -9.34 -2.25
C PHE A 132 -1.46 -9.37 -1.79
N MET A 133 -2.33 -8.79 -2.60
CA MET A 133 -3.77 -8.74 -2.42
C MET A 133 -4.44 -9.12 -3.75
N ASP A 134 -5.53 -9.87 -3.71
CA ASP A 134 -6.29 -10.24 -4.92
C ASP A 134 -7.24 -9.12 -5.40
N ALA A 135 -7.91 -9.37 -6.52
CA ALA A 135 -8.80 -8.40 -7.16
C ALA A 135 -10.03 -8.01 -6.30
N ASP A 136 -10.40 -8.83 -5.32
CA ASP A 136 -11.55 -8.57 -4.45
C ASP A 136 -11.14 -7.90 -3.13
N GLY A 137 -9.85 -7.60 -2.97
CA GLY A 137 -9.33 -6.88 -1.81
C GLY A 137 -8.95 -7.78 -0.62
N PHE A 138 -8.84 -9.10 -0.85
CA PHE A 138 -8.39 -10.01 0.20
C PHE A 138 -6.87 -10.16 0.18
N PRO A 139 -6.19 -10.10 1.34
CA PRO A 139 -4.76 -10.39 1.42
C PRO A 139 -4.49 -11.81 0.96
N LEU A 140 -3.46 -11.97 0.14
CA LEU A 140 -3.07 -13.25 -0.46
C LEU A 140 -1.84 -13.81 0.23
N SER A 141 -0.78 -13.01 0.30
CA SER A 141 0.51 -13.39 0.85
C SER A 141 1.28 -12.16 1.31
N PHE A 142 2.07 -12.30 2.36
CA PHE A 142 3.03 -11.28 2.77
C PHE A 142 4.44 -11.87 2.89
N ASP A 143 5.42 -10.98 2.81
CA ASP A 143 6.81 -11.30 3.09
C ASP A 143 7.50 -10.14 3.82
N LEU A 144 8.49 -10.44 4.65
CA LEU A 144 9.27 -9.45 5.38
C LEU A 144 10.66 -9.32 4.78
N PHE A 145 11.23 -8.14 4.89
CA PHE A 145 12.58 -7.87 4.43
C PHE A 145 13.27 -6.81 5.30
N PRO A 146 14.61 -6.80 5.36
CA PRO A 146 15.36 -5.83 6.14
C PRO A 146 15.00 -4.37 5.81
N GLY A 147 14.91 -3.53 6.83
CA GLY A 147 14.45 -2.14 6.70
C GLY A 147 15.29 -1.25 5.78
N ASN A 148 16.51 -1.64 5.48
CA ASN A 148 17.42 -0.96 4.54
C ASN A 148 17.38 -1.54 3.11
N GLN A 149 16.60 -2.59 2.86
CA GLN A 149 16.49 -3.21 1.56
C GLN A 149 15.66 -2.35 0.60
N ASN A 150 16.05 -2.34 -0.68
CA ASN A 150 15.25 -1.69 -1.73
C ASN A 150 14.00 -2.52 -2.02
N GLU A 151 12.83 -1.91 -1.85
CA GLU A 151 11.50 -2.51 -2.07
C GLU A 151 11.35 -3.13 -3.48
N GLN A 152 11.98 -2.57 -4.52
CA GLN A 152 11.91 -3.11 -5.88
C GLN A 152 12.52 -4.52 -6.03
N LEU A 153 13.46 -4.89 -5.17
CA LEU A 153 14.14 -6.17 -5.24
C LEU A 153 13.34 -7.31 -4.58
N THR A 154 12.34 -6.98 -3.78
CA THR A 154 11.55 -7.95 -3.02
C THR A 154 10.53 -8.69 -3.90
N LEU A 155 10.04 -8.02 -4.95
CA LEU A 155 8.96 -8.52 -5.80
C LEU A 155 9.26 -9.92 -6.37
N LYS A 156 10.43 -10.11 -6.96
CA LYS A 156 10.78 -11.37 -7.64
C LYS A 156 10.67 -12.59 -6.72
N GLY A 157 11.20 -12.49 -5.49
CA GLY A 157 11.14 -13.58 -4.51
C GLY A 157 9.71 -13.86 -4.08
N HIS A 158 8.95 -12.82 -3.82
CA HIS A 158 7.57 -12.93 -3.38
C HIS A 158 6.62 -13.44 -4.49
N GLU A 159 6.82 -13.04 -5.75
CA GLU A 159 6.09 -13.62 -6.90
C GLU A 159 6.39 -15.12 -7.06
N HIS A 160 7.64 -15.54 -6.92
CA HIS A 160 7.98 -16.97 -6.97
C HIS A 160 7.22 -17.78 -5.92
N LYS A 161 7.09 -17.25 -4.70
CA LYS A 161 6.27 -17.85 -3.65
C LYS A 161 4.80 -17.94 -4.07
N VAL A 162 4.22 -16.86 -4.59
CA VAL A 162 2.82 -16.84 -5.05
C VAL A 162 2.59 -17.83 -6.19
N ILE A 163 3.51 -17.95 -7.12
CA ILE A 163 3.40 -18.90 -8.25
C ILE A 163 3.49 -20.34 -7.74
N ASN A 164 4.46 -20.66 -6.89
CA ASN A 164 4.76 -22.05 -6.50
C ASN A 164 3.80 -22.56 -5.41
N ASP A 165 3.57 -21.77 -4.35
CA ASP A 165 2.86 -22.25 -3.18
C ASP A 165 1.35 -22.04 -3.30
N PHE A 166 0.92 -21.00 -4.04
CA PHE A 166 -0.48 -20.67 -4.25
C PHE A 166 -1.00 -21.10 -5.63
N GLN A 167 -0.13 -21.56 -6.52
CA GLN A 167 -0.46 -21.97 -7.89
C GLN A 167 -1.08 -20.84 -8.72
N CYS A 168 -0.78 -19.61 -8.39
CA CYS A 168 -1.22 -18.42 -9.11
C CYS A 168 -0.14 -18.04 -10.13
N SER A 169 -0.17 -18.64 -11.33
CA SER A 169 0.87 -18.45 -12.36
C SER A 169 0.52 -17.41 -13.42
N GLN A 170 -0.77 -17.11 -13.60
CA GLN A 170 -1.27 -16.15 -14.60
C GLN A 170 -2.09 -15.05 -13.89
N PHE A 171 -1.59 -13.83 -13.94
CA PHE A 171 -2.25 -12.69 -13.32
C PHE A 171 -1.76 -11.39 -13.95
N VAL A 172 -2.53 -10.32 -13.73
CA VAL A 172 -2.13 -8.95 -13.99
C VAL A 172 -1.50 -8.37 -12.72
N TYR A 173 -0.21 -8.08 -12.76
CA TYR A 173 0.50 -7.40 -11.68
C TYR A 173 0.13 -5.91 -11.65
N CYS A 174 -0.38 -5.41 -10.53
CA CYS A 174 -0.71 -4.00 -10.37
C CYS A 174 0.03 -3.39 -9.19
N SER A 175 0.78 -2.31 -9.43
CA SER A 175 1.54 -1.61 -8.40
C SER A 175 1.68 -0.11 -8.66
N ASP A 176 2.28 0.58 -7.70
CA ASP A 176 2.67 1.98 -7.86
C ASP A 176 3.95 2.13 -8.71
N SER A 177 4.30 3.38 -9.01
CA SER A 177 5.50 3.71 -9.80
C SER A 177 6.81 3.34 -9.08
N GLY A 178 6.80 3.26 -7.76
CA GLY A 178 7.97 2.90 -6.95
C GLY A 178 8.41 1.46 -7.16
N LEU A 179 7.47 0.58 -7.47
CA LEU A 179 7.70 -0.86 -7.72
C LEU A 179 7.72 -1.23 -9.20
N GLY A 180 7.51 -0.25 -10.09
CA GLY A 180 7.42 -0.40 -11.56
C GLY A 180 8.75 -0.32 -12.29
N SER A 181 9.87 -0.82 -11.74
CA SER A 181 11.15 -0.85 -12.44
C SER A 181 11.08 -1.67 -13.74
N LYS A 182 11.97 -1.37 -14.71
CA LYS A 182 12.04 -2.14 -15.96
C LYS A 182 12.19 -3.65 -15.69
N LYS A 183 12.99 -4.03 -14.68
CA LYS A 183 13.18 -5.44 -14.31
C LYS A 183 11.89 -6.09 -13.82
N ASN A 184 11.10 -5.38 -13.01
CA ASN A 184 9.82 -5.89 -12.51
C ASN A 184 8.77 -5.99 -13.62
N ARG A 185 8.78 -5.05 -14.60
CA ARG A 185 7.93 -5.15 -15.78
C ARG A 185 8.31 -6.34 -16.67
N LEU A 186 9.60 -6.51 -16.97
CA LEU A 186 10.09 -7.68 -17.72
C LEU A 186 9.73 -9.01 -17.03
N LEU A 187 9.82 -9.11 -15.72
CA LEU A 187 9.40 -10.29 -14.97
C LEU A 187 7.93 -10.62 -15.26
N ASN A 188 7.10 -9.60 -15.38
CA ASN A 188 5.66 -9.74 -15.60
C ASN A 188 5.23 -9.73 -17.08
N THR A 189 6.14 -9.98 -18.01
CA THR A 189 5.81 -10.29 -19.43
C THR A 189 5.88 -11.77 -19.75
N THR A 190 6.28 -12.61 -18.79
CA THR A 190 6.49 -14.04 -19.01
C THR A 190 5.40 -14.87 -18.35
N GLY A 191 5.19 -16.11 -18.83
CA GLY A 191 4.25 -17.05 -18.22
C GLY A 191 2.78 -16.65 -18.29
N GLY A 192 2.39 -15.84 -19.27
CA GLY A 192 1.00 -15.37 -19.41
C GLY A 192 0.61 -14.28 -18.42
N ARG A 193 1.60 -13.59 -17.82
CA ARG A 193 1.38 -12.45 -16.95
C ARG A 193 1.38 -11.14 -17.74
N ALA A 194 0.69 -10.15 -17.17
CA ALA A 194 0.70 -8.78 -17.63
C ALA A 194 0.85 -7.83 -16.43
N TYR A 195 0.93 -6.53 -16.67
CA TYR A 195 1.03 -5.55 -15.60
C TYR A 195 0.27 -4.25 -15.91
N VAL A 196 -0.14 -3.57 -14.85
CA VAL A 196 -0.68 -2.21 -14.86
C VAL A 196 0.06 -1.42 -13.78
N ILE A 197 0.89 -0.47 -14.18
CA ILE A 197 1.77 0.26 -13.25
C ILE A 197 1.54 1.77 -13.39
N THR A 198 1.34 2.44 -12.27
CA THR A 198 1.27 3.90 -12.24
C THR A 198 2.54 4.52 -12.79
N LYS A 199 2.42 5.51 -13.68
CA LYS A 199 3.52 6.29 -14.22
C LYS A 199 3.43 7.75 -13.77
N LYS A 200 4.49 8.28 -13.16
CA LYS A 200 4.53 9.67 -12.67
C LYS A 200 5.05 10.64 -13.71
N ASP A 201 5.97 10.18 -14.56
CA ASP A 201 6.60 11.03 -15.56
C ASP A 201 5.89 10.90 -16.92
N VAL A 202 4.90 11.74 -17.11
CA VAL A 202 4.04 11.78 -18.32
C VAL A 202 4.04 13.17 -18.97
N ARG A 203 5.00 14.00 -18.61
CA ARG A 203 4.99 15.44 -18.88
C ARG A 203 4.74 15.78 -20.34
N GLU A 204 5.52 15.21 -21.24
CA GLU A 204 5.42 15.52 -22.67
C GLU A 204 4.09 15.05 -23.27
N THR A 205 3.62 13.87 -22.89
CA THR A 205 2.36 13.29 -23.38
C THR A 205 1.14 14.02 -22.82
N ALA A 206 1.17 14.45 -21.56
CA ALA A 206 0.08 15.16 -20.92
C ALA A 206 -0.10 16.57 -21.47
N LEU A 207 0.98 17.26 -21.87
CA LEU A 207 0.91 18.61 -22.42
C LEU A 207 0.23 18.67 -23.79
N SER A 208 0.18 17.58 -24.53
CA SER A 208 -0.61 17.50 -25.77
C SER A 208 -2.07 17.24 -25.43
N THR A 209 -2.93 18.24 -25.50
CA THR A 209 -4.37 18.18 -25.13
C THR A 209 -5.25 17.52 -26.19
N SER A 210 -4.74 17.34 -27.41
CA SER A 210 -5.46 16.76 -28.53
C SER A 210 -5.51 15.21 -28.46
N GLN A 211 -6.46 14.64 -29.21
CA GLN A 211 -6.62 13.20 -29.41
C GLN A 211 -7.02 12.42 -28.14
N TYR A 212 -7.65 13.07 -27.16
CA TYR A 212 -8.30 12.38 -26.07
C TYR A 212 -9.67 11.80 -26.50
N ARG A 213 -10.13 10.78 -25.80
CA ARG A 213 -11.46 10.19 -25.94
C ARG A 213 -12.12 10.13 -24.57
N LYS A 214 -13.42 10.38 -24.51
CA LYS A 214 -14.21 10.10 -23.30
C LYS A 214 -14.34 8.59 -23.13
N ILE A 215 -14.25 8.06 -21.91
CA ILE A 215 -14.53 6.65 -21.64
C ILE A 215 -15.93 6.30 -22.17
N GLY A 216 -16.01 5.21 -22.94
CA GLY A 216 -17.24 4.77 -23.59
C GLY A 216 -17.56 5.50 -24.91
N SER A 217 -16.63 6.31 -25.45
CA SER A 217 -16.78 7.01 -26.72
C SER A 217 -15.53 6.88 -27.59
N ASN A 218 -15.74 6.70 -28.90
CA ASN A 218 -14.63 6.66 -29.86
C ASN A 218 -14.32 8.02 -30.50
N LYS A 219 -15.06 9.08 -30.11
CA LYS A 219 -14.86 10.40 -30.67
C LYS A 219 -13.64 11.08 -30.03
N PHE A 220 -12.74 11.59 -30.87
CA PHE A 220 -11.61 12.41 -30.44
C PHE A 220 -12.05 13.80 -30.00
N ILE A 221 -11.44 14.28 -28.93
CA ILE A 221 -11.75 15.58 -28.29
C ILE A 221 -10.41 16.26 -27.97
N ASP A 222 -10.36 17.57 -28.07
CA ASP A 222 -9.30 18.38 -27.45
C ASP A 222 -9.76 18.81 -26.07
N LEU A 223 -8.88 18.62 -25.08
CA LEU A 223 -9.20 18.96 -23.68
C LEU A 223 -9.42 20.47 -23.48
N ASN A 224 -8.90 21.33 -24.37
CA ASN A 224 -9.14 22.77 -24.31
C ASN A 224 -10.57 23.15 -24.69
N ASP A 225 -11.29 22.28 -25.41
CA ASP A 225 -12.66 22.50 -25.83
C ASP A 225 -13.69 22.04 -24.79
N LEU A 226 -13.25 21.53 -23.63
CA LEU A 226 -14.11 21.01 -22.58
C LEU A 226 -14.76 22.16 -21.78
N ASP A 227 -16.07 22.15 -21.69
CA ASP A 227 -16.79 22.96 -20.71
C ASP A 227 -16.82 22.26 -19.35
N GLU A 228 -15.83 22.56 -18.51
CA GLU A 228 -15.70 21.95 -17.20
C GLU A 228 -16.77 22.39 -16.18
N GLU A 229 -17.62 23.34 -16.50
CA GLU A 229 -18.79 23.74 -15.70
C GLU A 229 -19.98 22.81 -15.93
N ASP A 230 -20.02 22.11 -17.08
CA ASP A 230 -21.02 21.08 -17.34
C ASP A 230 -20.84 19.89 -16.38
N PRO A 231 -21.85 19.53 -15.56
CA PRO A 231 -21.79 18.42 -14.63
C PRO A 231 -21.43 17.06 -15.26
N GLU A 232 -21.81 16.83 -16.51
CA GLU A 232 -21.48 15.60 -17.23
C GLU A 232 -19.98 15.56 -17.59
N VAL A 233 -19.45 16.67 -18.11
CA VAL A 233 -18.04 16.86 -18.44
C VAL A 233 -17.20 16.76 -17.16
N PHE A 234 -17.61 17.45 -16.10
CA PHE A 234 -16.91 17.47 -14.81
C PHE A 234 -16.72 16.08 -14.20
N ASN A 235 -17.72 15.19 -14.31
CA ASN A 235 -17.66 13.84 -13.77
C ASN A 235 -17.09 12.81 -14.73
N SER A 236 -16.74 13.20 -15.96
CA SER A 236 -16.19 12.32 -16.97
C SER A 236 -14.70 12.11 -16.81
N ILE A 237 -14.21 11.01 -17.40
CA ILE A 237 -12.77 10.71 -17.54
C ILE A 237 -12.48 10.63 -19.03
N TYR A 238 -11.44 11.32 -19.42
CA TYR A 238 -10.87 11.33 -20.75
C TYR A 238 -9.56 10.56 -20.76
N TYR A 239 -9.23 9.89 -21.86
CA TYR A 239 -8.00 9.13 -21.96
C TYR A 239 -7.37 9.23 -23.35
N LYS A 240 -6.09 8.95 -23.40
CA LYS A 240 -5.28 8.88 -24.61
C LYS A 240 -4.30 7.72 -24.47
N GLU A 241 -4.20 6.93 -25.50
CA GLU A 241 -3.26 5.83 -25.61
C GLU A 241 -2.07 6.24 -26.47
N VAL A 242 -0.87 5.95 -26.01
CA VAL A 242 0.38 6.26 -26.72
C VAL A 242 1.30 5.03 -26.62
N PRO A 243 1.87 4.58 -27.75
CA PRO A 243 2.92 3.56 -27.70
C PRO A 243 4.06 4.02 -26.79
N TYR A 244 4.49 3.13 -25.91
CA TYR A 244 5.57 3.39 -24.95
C TYR A 244 6.64 2.31 -25.03
N ASP A 245 7.02 1.98 -26.26
CA ASP A 245 7.92 0.89 -26.56
C ASP A 245 9.36 1.19 -26.14
N SER A 246 10.04 0.16 -25.69
CA SER A 246 11.49 0.13 -25.51
C SER A 246 12.05 -1.08 -26.21
N ASN A 247 13.36 -1.17 -26.39
CA ASN A 247 14.02 -2.29 -27.10
C ASN A 247 13.67 -3.69 -26.56
N GLU A 248 13.09 -3.78 -25.36
CA GLU A 248 12.80 -5.05 -24.67
C GLU A 248 11.34 -5.19 -24.26
N LEU A 249 10.54 -4.12 -24.29
CA LEU A 249 9.17 -4.09 -23.85
C LEU A 249 8.31 -3.38 -24.89
N SER A 250 7.23 -4.03 -25.31
CA SER A 250 6.13 -3.38 -26.03
C SER A 250 5.06 -3.02 -25.02
N GLU A 251 4.84 -1.73 -24.83
CA GLU A 251 4.01 -1.16 -23.77
C GLU A 251 3.07 -0.09 -24.33
N THR A 252 1.94 0.08 -23.70
CA THR A 252 1.03 1.20 -23.93
C THR A 252 1.02 2.12 -22.71
N LEU A 253 1.23 3.42 -22.95
CA LEU A 253 1.01 4.46 -21.95
C LEU A 253 -0.42 4.98 -22.11
N ILE A 254 -1.23 4.80 -21.06
CA ILE A 254 -2.58 5.34 -21.00
C ILE A 254 -2.54 6.58 -20.11
N VAL A 255 -2.72 7.74 -20.69
CA VAL A 255 -2.82 9.01 -19.98
C VAL A 255 -4.30 9.35 -19.80
N THR A 256 -4.73 9.56 -18.58
CA THR A 256 -6.10 9.97 -18.26
C THR A 256 -6.15 11.41 -17.79
N TYR A 257 -7.26 12.09 -18.08
CA TYR A 257 -7.58 13.41 -17.59
C TYR A 257 -8.97 13.41 -16.95
N SER A 258 -9.11 14.09 -15.81
CA SER A 258 -10.39 14.26 -15.13
C SER A 258 -10.51 15.68 -14.58
N PRO A 259 -11.51 16.47 -15.00
CA PRO A 259 -11.80 17.81 -14.46
C PRO A 259 -12.00 17.78 -12.94
N LYS A 260 -12.72 16.79 -12.44
CA LYS A 260 -12.92 16.59 -10.99
C LYS A 260 -11.59 16.41 -10.23
N TYR A 261 -10.66 15.63 -10.78
CA TYR A 261 -9.34 15.41 -10.16
C TYR A 261 -8.47 16.66 -10.27
N ARG A 262 -8.54 17.42 -11.39
CA ARG A 262 -7.91 18.72 -11.54
C ARG A 262 -8.32 19.68 -10.43
N LYS A 263 -9.63 19.84 -10.22
CA LYS A 263 -10.17 20.71 -9.14
C LYS A 263 -9.69 20.28 -7.74
N TYR A 264 -9.64 18.99 -7.49
CA TYR A 264 -9.14 18.43 -6.23
C TYR A 264 -7.66 18.77 -6.02
N GLN A 265 -6.80 18.55 -7.01
CA GLN A 265 -5.36 18.86 -6.94
C GLN A 265 -5.12 20.37 -6.79
N ALA A 266 -5.84 21.21 -7.52
CA ALA A 266 -5.80 22.66 -7.39
C ALA A 266 -6.15 23.12 -5.95
N SER A 267 -7.16 22.50 -5.33
CA SER A 267 -7.54 22.80 -3.94
C SER A 267 -6.44 22.42 -2.94
N ILE A 268 -5.82 21.24 -3.11
CA ILE A 268 -4.68 20.84 -2.27
C ILE A 268 -3.52 21.83 -2.42
N ARG A 269 -3.16 22.19 -3.66
CA ARG A 269 -2.09 23.15 -3.94
C ARG A 269 -2.39 24.51 -3.31
N GLN A 270 -3.62 25.02 -3.41
CA GLN A 270 -4.03 26.27 -2.80
C GLN A 270 -3.82 26.26 -1.28
N ASN A 271 -4.19 25.16 -0.61
CA ASN A 271 -3.95 25.01 0.83
C ASN A 271 -2.46 25.01 1.16
N GLN A 272 -1.61 24.42 0.33
CA GLN A 272 -0.16 24.41 0.51
C GLN A 272 0.45 25.81 0.27
N ILE A 273 -0.04 26.56 -0.72
CA ILE A 273 0.36 27.94 -0.98
C ILE A 273 0.03 28.83 0.24
N GLN A 274 -1.17 28.69 0.81
CA GLN A 274 -1.56 29.44 2.02
C GLN A 274 -0.62 29.12 3.19
N ARG A 275 -0.22 27.86 3.37
CA ARG A 275 0.76 27.48 4.39
C ARG A 275 2.14 28.09 4.10
N ALA A 276 2.57 28.13 2.85
CA ALA A 276 3.84 28.77 2.44
C ALA A 276 3.80 30.27 2.72
N GLN A 277 2.69 30.96 2.44
CA GLN A 277 2.50 32.39 2.79
C GLN A 277 2.62 32.63 4.31
N LYS A 278 1.98 31.78 5.12
CA LYS A 278 2.11 31.87 6.60
C LYS A 278 3.56 31.69 7.06
N MET A 279 4.34 30.79 6.42
CA MET A 279 5.74 30.61 6.77
C MET A 279 6.59 31.89 6.55
N ILE A 280 6.25 32.69 5.55
CA ILE A 280 6.88 34.01 5.35
C ILE A 280 6.48 34.97 6.44
N THR A 281 5.18 35.06 6.74
CA THR A 281 4.63 36.00 7.69
C THR A 281 5.10 35.73 9.13
N ASP A 282 5.12 34.43 9.52
CA ASP A 282 5.37 34.04 10.93
C ASP A 282 6.86 33.95 11.27
N SER A 283 7.72 33.51 10.34
CA SER A 283 9.13 33.23 10.64
C SER A 283 10.13 34.07 9.87
N GLY A 284 9.73 34.75 8.80
CA GLY A 284 10.60 35.57 7.95
C GLY A 284 11.72 34.79 7.21
N LYS A 285 12.13 33.63 7.71
CA LYS A 285 13.21 32.79 7.16
C LYS A 285 12.78 31.31 7.06
N PRO A 286 11.90 30.95 6.09
CA PRO A 286 11.43 29.58 5.94
C PRO A 286 12.57 28.63 5.54
N LYS A 287 12.61 27.45 6.19
CA LYS A 287 13.57 26.38 5.85
C LYS A 287 12.91 25.39 4.91
N LYS A 288 13.42 25.26 3.68
CA LYS A 288 12.98 24.19 2.76
C LYS A 288 13.43 22.81 3.25
N ASN A 289 12.49 21.89 3.41
CA ASN A 289 12.84 20.47 3.56
C ASN A 289 13.00 19.80 2.20
N ARG A 290 14.23 19.81 1.66
CA ARG A 290 14.54 19.25 0.34
C ARG A 290 14.20 17.75 0.19
N LYS A 291 13.98 17.03 1.30
CA LYS A 291 13.63 15.61 1.29
C LYS A 291 12.13 15.38 1.16
N ASN A 292 11.29 16.40 1.41
CA ASN A 292 9.84 16.29 1.32
C ASN A 292 9.32 17.00 0.07
N PRO A 293 8.91 16.26 -0.99
CA PRO A 293 8.36 16.86 -2.20
C PRO A 293 7.03 17.60 -1.96
N ASN A 294 6.35 17.34 -0.84
CA ASN A 294 5.09 18.00 -0.46
C ASN A 294 5.30 19.16 0.52
N ASP A 295 6.56 19.56 0.77
CA ASP A 295 6.85 20.71 1.63
C ASP A 295 6.27 21.99 1.01
N PRO A 296 5.38 22.72 1.72
CA PRO A 296 4.85 24.02 1.26
C PRO A 296 5.95 25.03 0.88
N ALA A 297 7.11 24.98 1.54
CA ALA A 297 8.24 25.84 1.23
C ALA A 297 8.80 25.68 -0.18
N ARG A 298 8.39 24.64 -0.96
CA ARG A 298 8.76 24.50 -2.38
C ARG A 298 8.22 25.63 -3.24
N PHE A 299 7.10 26.23 -2.84
CA PHE A 299 6.49 27.40 -3.50
C PHE A 299 7.13 28.74 -3.11
N LEU A 300 8.24 28.72 -2.37
CA LEU A 300 8.94 29.91 -1.98
C LEU A 300 10.24 30.05 -2.74
N LYS A 301 10.51 31.27 -3.23
CA LYS A 301 11.80 31.66 -3.75
C LYS A 301 12.45 32.75 -2.91
N LYS A 302 13.77 32.63 -2.77
CA LYS A 302 14.59 33.65 -2.14
C LYS A 302 14.94 34.70 -3.16
N GLN A 303 14.74 35.97 -2.81
CA GLN A 303 15.13 37.11 -3.60
C GLN A 303 16.26 37.86 -2.89
N SER A 304 17.36 38.08 -3.60
CA SER A 304 18.55 38.78 -3.04
C SER A 304 18.60 40.27 -3.44
N PHE A 305 17.64 40.72 -4.27
CA PHE A 305 17.55 42.10 -4.74
C PHE A 305 16.16 42.65 -4.44
N THR A 306 16.11 43.96 -4.14
CA THR A 306 14.85 44.72 -4.03
C THR A 306 14.23 44.88 -5.42
N ASP A 307 12.94 45.31 -5.47
CA ASP A 307 12.28 45.58 -6.77
C ASP A 307 12.93 46.73 -7.54
N ASN A 308 13.76 47.58 -6.89
CA ASN A 308 14.55 48.64 -7.51
C ASN A 308 15.94 48.18 -7.98
N GLY A 309 16.30 46.89 -7.85
CA GLY A 309 17.55 46.31 -8.30
C GLY A 309 18.74 46.48 -7.33
N GLU A 310 18.50 46.95 -6.10
CA GLU A 310 19.52 47.06 -5.06
C GLU A 310 19.66 45.74 -4.33
N LEU A 311 20.86 45.42 -3.80
CA LEU A 311 21.07 44.25 -2.95
C LEU A 311 20.22 44.40 -1.67
N ALA A 312 19.39 43.42 -1.40
CA ALA A 312 18.62 43.40 -0.19
C ALA A 312 19.54 43.15 1.02
N GLU A 313 19.46 44.00 2.03
CA GLU A 313 20.17 43.84 3.31
C GLU A 313 19.75 42.56 4.05
N ASP A 314 18.48 42.15 3.89
CA ASP A 314 17.92 40.91 4.40
C ASP A 314 17.39 40.00 3.32
N GLU A 315 17.28 38.69 3.64
CA GLU A 315 16.70 37.67 2.76
C GLU A 315 15.19 37.93 2.59
N ILE A 316 14.77 38.30 1.37
CA ILE A 316 13.36 38.48 1.03
C ILE A 316 12.85 37.16 0.43
N TRP A 317 11.77 36.63 1.02
CA TRP A 317 11.10 35.45 0.52
C TRP A 317 9.78 35.82 -0.15
N ARG A 318 9.52 35.30 -1.32
CA ARG A 318 8.28 35.51 -2.09
C ARG A 318 7.73 34.20 -2.59
N ILE A 319 6.43 34.20 -2.93
CA ILE A 319 5.79 33.08 -3.60
C ILE A 319 6.40 32.94 -5.02
N ASP A 320 6.73 31.72 -5.37
CA ASP A 320 7.27 31.36 -6.69
C ASP A 320 6.14 30.98 -7.64
N GLN A 321 5.65 31.96 -8.38
CA GLN A 321 4.54 31.80 -9.30
C GLN A 321 4.87 30.81 -10.43
N GLU A 322 6.12 30.78 -10.91
CA GLU A 322 6.56 29.85 -11.97
C GLU A 322 6.41 28.39 -11.55
N VAL A 323 6.75 28.07 -10.28
CA VAL A 323 6.59 26.71 -9.73
C VAL A 323 5.10 26.36 -9.62
N ILE A 324 4.27 27.30 -9.19
CA ILE A 324 2.81 27.10 -9.09
C ILE A 324 2.20 26.77 -10.46
N GLU A 325 2.51 27.60 -11.46
CA GLU A 325 2.00 27.42 -12.82
C GLU A 325 2.50 26.11 -13.43
N LYS A 326 3.76 25.78 -13.24
CA LYS A 326 4.35 24.53 -13.71
C LYS A 326 3.71 23.29 -13.08
N GLU A 327 3.40 23.33 -11.79
CA GLU A 327 2.66 22.22 -11.16
C GLU A 327 1.20 22.18 -11.65
N ALA A 328 0.56 23.35 -11.83
CA ALA A 328 -0.82 23.44 -12.27
C ALA A 328 -1.08 22.84 -13.65
N MET A 329 -0.07 22.87 -14.54
CA MET A 329 -0.17 22.29 -15.90
C MET A 329 -0.48 20.79 -15.89
N TYR A 330 -0.13 20.09 -14.80
CA TYR A 330 -0.30 18.63 -14.68
C TYR A 330 -1.53 18.24 -13.85
N ASP A 331 -2.32 19.19 -13.40
CA ASP A 331 -3.53 18.90 -12.65
C ASP A 331 -4.55 18.12 -13.49
N GLY A 332 -5.18 17.15 -12.88
CA GLY A 332 -6.17 16.29 -13.53
C GLY A 332 -5.57 15.14 -14.30
N PHE A 333 -4.27 15.15 -14.58
CA PHE A 333 -3.62 14.09 -15.32
C PHE A 333 -3.13 12.94 -14.42
N TYR A 334 -3.28 11.74 -14.96
CA TYR A 334 -2.84 10.52 -14.35
C TYR A 334 -2.45 9.52 -15.45
N ALA A 335 -1.46 8.68 -15.23
CA ALA A 335 -1.08 7.71 -16.24
C ALA A 335 -0.69 6.36 -15.69
N VAL A 336 -0.90 5.35 -16.51
CA VAL A 336 -0.45 3.98 -16.29
C VAL A 336 0.30 3.48 -17.51
N VAL A 337 1.28 2.63 -17.29
CA VAL A 337 1.95 1.85 -18.33
C VAL A 337 1.53 0.39 -18.20
N THR A 338 1.25 -0.25 -19.32
CA THR A 338 0.77 -1.62 -19.37
C THR A 338 1.23 -2.34 -20.64
N ASN A 339 1.34 -3.66 -20.58
CA ASN A 339 1.43 -4.56 -21.71
C ASN A 339 0.14 -5.36 -21.94
N LEU A 340 -0.93 -5.00 -21.23
CA LEU A 340 -2.23 -5.63 -21.34
C LEU A 340 -2.99 -5.06 -22.55
N ASP A 341 -3.59 -5.96 -23.34
CA ASP A 341 -4.40 -5.62 -24.52
C ASP A 341 -5.89 -5.79 -24.21
N ASP A 342 -6.30 -5.20 -23.07
CA ASP A 342 -7.71 -5.15 -22.63
C ASP A 342 -8.30 -3.77 -22.91
N ASP A 343 -9.62 -3.63 -22.75
CA ASP A 343 -10.29 -2.31 -22.85
C ASP A 343 -9.69 -1.32 -21.84
N VAL A 344 -9.44 -0.11 -22.29
CA VAL A 344 -8.85 0.96 -21.45
C VAL A 344 -9.66 1.22 -20.19
N GLN A 345 -10.99 1.07 -20.25
CA GLN A 345 -11.87 1.23 -19.08
C GLN A 345 -11.54 0.18 -18.02
N ASP A 346 -11.28 -1.07 -18.41
CA ASP A 346 -10.91 -2.15 -17.50
C ASP A 346 -9.52 -1.92 -16.90
N ILE A 347 -8.57 -1.48 -17.71
CA ILE A 347 -7.20 -1.15 -17.23
C ILE A 347 -7.24 -0.01 -16.21
N ILE A 348 -8.02 1.04 -16.47
CA ILE A 348 -8.23 2.14 -15.52
C ILE A 348 -8.93 1.64 -14.25
N ALA A 349 -9.91 0.74 -14.36
CA ALA A 349 -10.60 0.17 -13.22
C ALA A 349 -9.66 -0.69 -12.34
N ILE A 350 -8.78 -1.49 -12.96
CA ILE A 350 -7.73 -2.24 -12.26
C ILE A 350 -6.89 -1.27 -11.43
N ASN A 351 -6.35 -0.23 -12.05
CA ASN A 351 -5.49 0.71 -11.33
C ASN A 351 -6.23 1.49 -10.22
N LYS A 352 -7.50 1.84 -10.43
CA LYS A 352 -8.31 2.52 -9.41
C LYS A 352 -8.50 1.69 -8.14
N ARG A 353 -8.57 0.36 -8.22
CA ARG A 353 -8.75 -0.50 -7.05
C ARG A 353 -7.50 -0.64 -6.18
N ARG A 354 -6.35 -0.16 -6.62
CA ARG A 354 -5.09 -0.21 -5.86
C ARG A 354 -5.17 0.42 -4.47
N TRP A 355 -6.07 1.38 -4.23
CA TRP A 355 -6.28 1.96 -2.91
C TRP A 355 -6.62 0.93 -1.82
N GLN A 356 -7.18 -0.23 -2.19
CA GLN A 356 -7.56 -1.27 -1.24
C GLN A 356 -6.35 -1.89 -0.53
N ILE A 357 -5.18 -1.96 -1.19
CA ILE A 357 -3.96 -2.45 -0.52
C ILE A 357 -3.41 -1.40 0.47
N GLU A 358 -3.55 -0.12 0.16
CA GLU A 358 -3.22 0.98 1.09
C GLU A 358 -4.13 0.91 2.34
N GLU A 359 -5.41 0.56 2.15
CA GLU A 359 -6.36 0.33 3.23
C GLU A 359 -6.00 -0.89 4.08
N CYS A 360 -5.53 -2.00 3.47
CA CYS A 360 -4.99 -3.14 4.22
C CYS A 360 -3.83 -2.72 5.15
N PHE A 361 -2.90 -1.89 4.65
CA PHE A 361 -1.83 -1.36 5.49
C PHE A 361 -2.32 -0.40 6.56
N ARG A 362 -3.35 0.42 6.30
CA ARG A 362 -3.96 1.28 7.30
C ARG A 362 -4.54 0.46 8.44
N ILE A 363 -5.32 -0.58 8.13
CA ILE A 363 -5.91 -1.50 9.12
C ILE A 363 -4.82 -2.15 9.96
N LEU A 364 -3.78 -2.71 9.33
CA LEU A 364 -2.66 -3.33 10.05
C LEU A 364 -1.98 -2.35 11.01
N LYS A 365 -1.76 -1.10 10.59
CA LYS A 365 -1.02 -0.09 11.36
C LYS A 365 -1.84 0.56 12.45
N SER A 366 -3.11 0.84 12.18
CA SER A 366 -3.96 1.66 13.05
C SER A 366 -4.95 0.83 13.85
N ASP A 367 -5.67 -0.11 13.19
CA ASP A 367 -6.75 -0.84 13.84
C ASP A 367 -6.21 -2.08 14.58
N PHE A 368 -5.13 -2.67 14.07
CA PHE A 368 -4.51 -3.85 14.66
C PHE A 368 -3.18 -3.57 15.38
N ASP A 369 -2.78 -2.32 15.54
CA ASP A 369 -1.56 -1.93 16.25
C ASP A 369 -0.35 -2.85 15.95
N ALA A 370 -0.13 -3.17 14.65
CA ALA A 370 1.00 -4.00 14.27
C ALA A 370 2.35 -3.33 14.57
N ARG A 371 2.33 -2.07 14.97
CA ARG A 371 3.48 -1.24 15.38
C ARG A 371 3.14 -0.41 16.63
N PRO A 372 4.12 -0.06 17.49
CA PRO A 372 5.52 -0.51 17.43
C PRO A 372 5.66 -2.02 17.65
N VAL A 373 6.71 -2.61 17.05
CA VAL A 373 6.98 -4.04 17.22
C VAL A 373 7.79 -4.22 18.52
N TYR A 374 7.29 -5.04 19.44
CA TYR A 374 7.91 -5.29 20.76
C TYR A 374 8.74 -6.58 20.82
N LEU A 375 8.86 -7.30 19.71
CA LEU A 375 9.63 -8.53 19.62
C LEU A 375 11.05 -8.22 19.11
N ARG A 376 12.01 -9.11 19.42
CA ARG A 376 13.43 -8.89 19.12
C ARG A 376 14.01 -9.89 18.13
N ASP A 377 13.46 -11.09 18.08
CA ASP A 377 13.97 -12.18 17.22
C ASP A 377 13.19 -12.18 15.91
N ASP A 378 13.87 -12.32 14.77
CA ASP A 378 13.30 -12.22 13.44
C ASP A 378 12.17 -13.24 13.23
N ASP A 379 12.33 -14.48 13.71
CA ASP A 379 11.26 -15.49 13.66
C ASP A 379 10.02 -15.04 14.43
N ARG A 380 10.18 -14.50 15.63
CA ARG A 380 9.04 -14.01 16.41
C ARG A 380 8.40 -12.77 15.80
N ILE A 381 9.19 -11.93 15.12
CA ILE A 381 8.71 -10.80 14.33
C ILE A 381 7.89 -11.32 13.15
N LYS A 382 8.39 -12.32 12.41
CA LYS A 382 7.66 -12.97 11.30
C LYS A 382 6.33 -13.55 11.77
N ALA A 383 6.32 -14.28 12.90
CA ALA A 383 5.10 -14.82 13.47
C ALA A 383 4.11 -13.74 13.94
N HIS A 384 4.61 -12.61 14.46
CA HIS A 384 3.76 -11.48 14.81
C HIS A 384 3.01 -10.94 13.59
N PHE A 385 3.71 -10.74 12.48
CA PHE A 385 3.09 -10.27 11.25
C PHE A 385 2.18 -11.33 10.60
N LEU A 386 2.50 -12.63 10.76
CA LEU A 386 1.60 -13.70 10.35
C LEU A 386 0.26 -13.63 11.11
N ILE A 387 0.29 -13.40 12.42
CA ILE A 387 -0.94 -13.22 13.22
C ILE A 387 -1.72 -11.97 12.78
N CYS A 388 -1.02 -10.87 12.51
CA CYS A 388 -1.64 -9.65 11.98
C CYS A 388 -2.25 -9.87 10.59
N PHE A 389 -1.58 -10.61 9.72
CA PHE A 389 -2.06 -11.00 8.40
C PHE A 389 -3.33 -11.87 8.48
N MET A 390 -3.34 -12.86 9.37
CA MET A 390 -4.54 -13.69 9.60
C MET A 390 -5.71 -12.87 10.12
N ALA A 391 -5.47 -11.97 11.08
CA ALA A 391 -6.49 -11.04 11.57
C ALA A 391 -7.03 -10.14 10.44
N LEU A 392 -6.14 -9.65 9.56
CA LEU A 392 -6.54 -8.87 8.39
C LEU A 392 -7.40 -9.69 7.42
N LEU A 393 -7.02 -10.93 7.13
CA LEU A 393 -7.83 -11.81 6.27
C LEU A 393 -9.22 -12.06 6.87
N PHE A 394 -9.31 -12.32 8.17
CA PHE A 394 -10.59 -12.49 8.87
C PHE A 394 -11.44 -11.24 8.77
N PHE A 395 -10.83 -10.09 9.01
CA PHE A 395 -11.51 -8.81 8.92
C PHE A 395 -12.06 -8.55 7.52
N ARG A 396 -11.24 -8.75 6.47
CA ARG A 396 -11.68 -8.55 5.07
C ARG A 396 -12.79 -9.52 4.67
N ILE A 397 -12.75 -10.78 5.12
CA ILE A 397 -13.85 -11.74 4.92
C ILE A 397 -15.13 -11.26 5.61
N LEU A 398 -15.01 -10.75 6.84
CA LEU A 398 -16.15 -10.24 7.59
C LEU A 398 -16.75 -8.98 6.93
N GLU A 399 -15.93 -8.01 6.52
CA GLU A 399 -16.39 -6.84 5.77
C GLU A 399 -17.15 -7.24 4.50
N ASN A 400 -16.60 -8.20 3.74
CA ASN A 400 -17.26 -8.71 2.54
C ASN A 400 -18.62 -9.35 2.85
N LYS A 401 -18.70 -10.18 3.90
CA LYS A 401 -19.96 -10.79 4.36
C LYS A 401 -20.99 -9.75 4.83
N LEU A 402 -20.51 -8.63 5.36
CA LEU A 402 -21.33 -7.48 5.77
C LEU A 402 -21.57 -6.48 4.62
N GLU A 403 -21.20 -6.84 3.38
CA GLU A 403 -21.39 -6.03 2.17
C GLU A 403 -20.74 -4.63 2.28
N TYR A 404 -19.64 -4.52 3.03
CA TYR A 404 -18.93 -3.25 3.29
C TYR A 404 -19.79 -2.12 3.87
N LYS A 405 -20.87 -2.46 4.59
CA LYS A 405 -21.82 -1.48 5.15
C LYS A 405 -21.33 -0.81 6.44
N TYR A 406 -20.31 -1.34 7.08
CA TYR A 406 -19.85 -0.89 8.39
C TYR A 406 -18.35 -0.57 8.36
N THR A 407 -17.95 0.42 9.17
CA THR A 407 -16.54 0.77 9.36
C THR A 407 -15.83 -0.27 10.26
N ALA A 408 -14.50 -0.32 10.19
CA ALA A 408 -13.69 -1.21 11.01
C ALA A 408 -14.00 -1.05 12.52
N ASP A 409 -14.02 0.18 13.01
CA ASP A 409 -14.33 0.49 14.41
C ASP A 409 -15.68 -0.07 14.82
N LYS A 410 -16.72 0.12 13.97
CA LYS A 410 -18.06 -0.37 14.28
C LYS A 410 -18.13 -1.90 14.35
N ILE A 411 -17.40 -2.60 13.46
CA ILE A 411 -17.33 -4.06 13.47
C ILE A 411 -16.64 -4.53 14.74
N VAL A 412 -15.47 -4.00 15.05
CA VAL A 412 -14.69 -4.39 16.24
C VAL A 412 -15.43 -4.07 17.52
N ASP A 413 -16.05 -2.89 17.65
CA ASP A 413 -16.78 -2.51 18.88
C ASP A 413 -18.05 -3.32 19.11
N THR A 414 -18.67 -3.83 18.03
CA THR A 414 -19.83 -4.70 18.15
C THR A 414 -19.46 -6.12 18.61
N MET A 415 -18.21 -6.54 18.37
CA MET A 415 -17.69 -7.87 18.74
C MET A 415 -17.04 -7.91 20.13
N LYS A 416 -16.76 -6.77 20.76
CA LYS A 416 -16.30 -6.66 22.16
C LYS A 416 -17.44 -6.89 23.15
#